data_b8f3417df54f612af95e83e169e16ae3
#
_entry.id   b8f3417df54f612af95e83e169e16ae3
#
_cell.length_a   1.000
_cell.length_b   1.000
_cell.length_c   1.000
_cell.angle_alpha   90.00
_cell.angle_beta   90.00
_cell.angle_gamma   90.00
#
_symmetry.space_group_name_H-M   'P 1'
#
loop_
_entity.id
_entity.type
_entity.pdbx_description
1 polymer ?
#
loop_
_entity_poly.entity_id
_entity_poly.type
_entity_poly.pdbx_seq_one_letter_code
_entity_poly.pdbx_strand_id
1 'polypeptide(L)'
;MQITAKMWNEYISRLSRLNRKAGQLMRQYIDPHGTANTDDLIAYAYGLVTKYGEGSAELACQMYDALAEAANAGVPAAEPAAPADYGEVARMVNATKNQNPANLPNGVSRLVKRAGADTTLKNAVRDGAEWAWVPHGDTCPFCITLASNGWQKAGSKVLKGGHAEHIHANCD
;
A
#
# COMPACT_ATOMS: atom_id res chain seq x y z
N MET A 1 -5.36 -25.87 1.49
CA MET A 1 -5.79 -25.14 2.72
C MET A 1 -6.87 -24.13 2.32
N GLN A 2 -7.95 -23.96 3.08
CA GLN A 2 -8.93 -22.90 2.80
C GLN A 2 -8.53 -21.64 3.56
N ILE A 3 -8.54 -20.49 2.88
CA ILE A 3 -8.38 -19.20 3.55
C ILE A 3 -9.65 -18.93 4.35
N THR A 4 -9.48 -18.82 5.66
CA THR A 4 -10.57 -18.50 6.57
C THR A 4 -10.76 -16.99 6.66
N ALA A 5 -11.98 -16.55 6.99
CA ALA A 5 -12.24 -15.14 7.30
C ALA A 5 -11.32 -14.61 8.41
N LYS A 6 -10.92 -15.46 9.35
CA LYS A 6 -9.97 -15.11 10.42
C LYS A 6 -8.59 -14.75 9.84
N MET A 7 -8.05 -15.56 8.95
CA MET A 7 -6.74 -15.30 8.31
C MET A 7 -6.76 -14.00 7.52
N TRP A 8 -7.84 -13.76 6.77
CA TRP A 8 -8.03 -12.53 6.01
C TRP A 8 -8.08 -11.30 6.93
N ASN A 9 -8.89 -11.34 7.98
CA ASN A 9 -9.01 -10.24 8.93
C ASN A 9 -7.70 -9.97 9.68
N GLU A 10 -6.93 -11.02 9.98
CA GLU A 10 -5.61 -10.88 10.60
C GLU A 10 -4.61 -10.20 9.66
N TYR A 11 -4.60 -10.57 8.38
CA TYR A 11 -3.79 -9.92 7.35
C TYR A 11 -4.12 -8.42 7.24
N ILE A 12 -5.40 -8.08 7.06
CA ILE A 12 -5.86 -6.68 6.98
C ILE A 12 -5.47 -5.91 8.26
N SER A 13 -5.68 -6.49 9.43
CA SER A 13 -5.32 -5.86 10.70
C SER A 13 -3.81 -5.58 10.82
N ARG A 14 -2.96 -6.51 10.36
CA ARG A 14 -1.49 -6.30 10.35
C ARG A 14 -1.09 -5.21 9.36
N LEU A 15 -1.67 -5.20 8.16
CA LEU A 15 -1.41 -4.19 7.14
C LEU A 15 -1.82 -2.79 7.63
N SER A 16 -3.01 -2.65 8.19
CA SER A 16 -3.51 -1.39 8.77
C SER A 16 -2.60 -0.88 9.89
N ARG A 17 -2.08 -1.78 10.74
CA ARG A 17 -1.14 -1.38 11.81
C ARG A 17 0.17 -0.82 11.25
N LEU A 18 0.73 -1.43 10.21
CA LEU A 18 1.94 -0.92 9.54
C LEU A 18 1.71 0.47 8.96
N ASN A 19 0.62 0.63 8.22
CA ASN A 19 0.26 1.90 7.58
C ASN A 19 0.08 3.02 8.61
N ARG A 20 -0.69 2.76 9.66
CA ARG A 20 -0.93 3.74 10.74
C ARG A 20 0.35 4.08 11.50
N LYS A 21 1.20 3.08 11.77
CA LYS A 21 2.47 3.30 12.48
C LYS A 21 3.39 4.24 11.71
N ALA A 22 3.52 4.07 10.41
CA ALA A 22 4.32 4.95 9.56
C ALA A 22 3.80 6.40 9.60
N GLY A 23 2.48 6.59 9.45
CA GLY A 23 1.85 7.92 9.56
C GLY A 23 2.01 8.55 10.94
N GLN A 24 1.86 7.77 12.03
CA GLN A 24 2.08 8.25 13.39
C GLN A 24 3.52 8.72 13.61
N LEU A 25 4.50 7.96 13.14
CA LEU A 25 5.91 8.35 13.27
C LEU A 25 6.22 9.63 12.49
N MET A 26 5.65 9.79 11.29
CA MET A 26 5.77 11.04 10.53
C MET A 26 5.17 12.22 11.30
N ARG A 27 4.01 12.06 11.93
CA ARG A 27 3.41 13.10 12.78
C ARG A 27 4.27 13.42 13.98
N GLN A 28 4.74 12.40 14.70
CA GLN A 28 5.63 12.57 15.85
C GLN A 28 6.93 13.28 15.50
N TYR A 29 7.42 13.12 14.28
CA TYR A 29 8.58 13.86 13.78
C TYR A 29 8.25 15.33 13.52
N ILE A 30 7.12 15.60 12.86
CA ILE A 30 6.70 16.95 12.47
C ILE A 30 6.39 17.82 13.71
N ASP A 31 5.74 17.26 14.72
CA ASP A 31 5.28 18.01 15.90
C ASP A 31 6.41 18.83 16.55
N PRO A 32 7.58 18.28 16.89
CA PRO A 32 8.71 19.06 17.44
C PRO A 32 9.58 19.75 16.41
N HIS A 33 9.71 19.20 15.17
CA HIS A 33 10.67 19.70 14.17
C HIS A 33 10.03 20.69 13.18
N GLY A 34 8.69 20.68 13.06
CA GLY A 34 7.98 21.47 12.08
C GLY A 34 8.18 20.96 10.66
N THR A 35 7.83 21.81 9.68
CA THR A 35 7.90 21.47 8.24
C THR A 35 8.81 22.41 7.44
N ALA A 36 9.64 23.22 8.09
CA ALA A 36 10.48 24.20 7.42
C ALA A 36 11.61 23.55 6.62
N ASN A 37 12.30 22.57 7.21
CA ASN A 37 13.42 21.88 6.56
C ASN A 37 12.88 20.74 5.68
N THR A 38 12.78 21.02 4.38
CA THR A 38 12.22 20.07 3.40
C THR A 38 13.11 18.85 3.20
N ASP A 39 14.44 19.03 3.22
CA ASP A 39 15.38 17.92 2.99
C ASP A 39 15.32 16.90 4.14
N ASP A 40 15.25 17.36 5.38
CA ASP A 40 15.09 16.51 6.55
C ASP A 40 13.73 15.78 6.54
N LEU A 41 12.66 16.47 6.12
CA LEU A 41 11.34 15.84 5.95
C LEU A 41 11.37 14.73 4.92
N ILE A 42 12.01 14.95 3.76
CA ILE A 42 12.13 13.95 2.70
C ILE A 42 12.96 12.76 3.20
N ALA A 43 14.10 13.01 3.84
CA ALA A 43 14.96 11.94 4.34
C ALA A 43 14.24 11.08 5.39
N TYR A 44 13.53 11.71 6.32
CA TYR A 44 12.76 10.99 7.34
C TYR A 44 11.59 10.21 6.74
N ALA A 45 10.81 10.84 5.87
CA ALA A 45 9.70 10.19 5.16
C ALA A 45 10.19 9.01 4.32
N TYR A 46 11.32 9.15 3.61
CA TYR A 46 11.92 8.07 2.84
C TYR A 46 12.33 6.87 3.71
N GLY A 47 12.94 7.12 4.85
CA GLY A 47 13.26 6.06 5.82
C GLY A 47 12.01 5.29 6.29
N LEU A 48 10.90 6.01 6.57
CA LEU A 48 9.64 5.39 6.95
C LEU A 48 9.01 4.60 5.80
N VAL A 49 8.95 5.18 4.61
CA VAL A 49 8.37 4.54 3.42
C VAL A 49 9.13 3.28 3.05
N THR A 50 10.47 3.30 3.10
CA THR A 50 11.30 2.13 2.84
C THR A 50 11.01 1.03 3.86
N LYS A 51 11.19 1.32 5.15
CA LYS A 51 11.05 0.32 6.21
C LYS A 51 9.66 -0.31 6.28
N TYR A 52 8.63 0.52 6.32
CA TYR A 52 7.26 0.04 6.46
C TYR A 52 6.67 -0.43 5.13
N GLY A 53 7.14 0.10 3.99
CA GLY A 53 6.79 -0.37 2.67
C GLY A 53 7.31 -1.79 2.41
N GLU A 54 8.55 -2.08 2.79
CA GLU A 54 9.10 -3.45 2.76
C GLU A 54 8.24 -4.40 3.60
N GLY A 55 7.85 -4.00 4.81
CA GLY A 55 6.95 -4.78 5.66
C GLY A 55 5.56 -5.00 5.04
N SER A 56 5.02 -3.99 4.35
CA SER A 56 3.75 -4.09 3.63
C SER A 56 3.85 -5.05 2.44
N ALA A 57 4.94 -4.98 1.66
CA ALA A 57 5.20 -5.87 0.55
C ALA A 57 5.39 -7.33 1.00
N GLU A 58 6.11 -7.55 2.10
CA GLU A 58 6.30 -8.88 2.68
C GLU A 58 4.98 -9.51 3.15
N LEU A 59 4.12 -8.74 3.83
CA LEU A 59 2.79 -9.19 4.21
C LEU A 59 1.94 -9.57 3.00
N ALA A 60 2.05 -8.79 1.91
CA ALA A 60 1.34 -9.07 0.66
C ALA A 60 1.85 -10.36 0.01
N CYS A 61 3.16 -10.63 0.04
CA CYS A 61 3.71 -11.91 -0.42
C CYS A 61 3.13 -13.08 0.39
N GLN A 62 3.16 -12.99 1.71
CA GLN A 62 2.63 -14.05 2.59
C GLN A 62 1.15 -14.34 2.31
N MET A 63 0.34 -13.31 2.08
CA MET A 63 -1.08 -13.49 1.76
C MET A 63 -1.28 -14.05 0.36
N TYR A 64 -0.50 -13.58 -0.63
CA TYR A 64 -0.56 -14.09 -1.99
C TYR A 64 -0.22 -15.59 -2.04
N ASP A 65 0.86 -16.00 -1.38
CA ASP A 65 1.29 -17.41 -1.32
C ASP A 65 0.22 -18.28 -0.64
N ALA A 66 -0.38 -17.79 0.46
CA ALA A 66 -1.46 -18.50 1.13
C ALA A 66 -2.72 -18.66 0.24
N LEU A 67 -3.05 -17.64 -0.56
CA LEU A 67 -4.15 -17.69 -1.54
C LEU A 67 -3.83 -18.68 -2.67
N ALA A 68 -2.61 -18.64 -3.21
CA ALA A 68 -2.15 -19.53 -4.26
C ALA A 68 -2.17 -21.00 -3.81
N GLU A 69 -1.70 -21.27 -2.59
CA GLU A 69 -1.76 -22.61 -1.98
C GLU A 69 -3.21 -23.09 -1.79
N ALA A 70 -4.08 -22.21 -1.27
CA ALA A 70 -5.49 -22.54 -1.07
C ALA A 70 -6.22 -22.86 -2.38
N ALA A 71 -5.83 -22.21 -3.46
CA ALA A 71 -6.35 -22.43 -4.81
C ALA A 71 -5.69 -23.60 -5.56
N ASN A 72 -4.65 -24.23 -5.00
CA ASN A 72 -3.77 -25.19 -5.69
C ASN A 72 -3.24 -24.66 -7.03
N ALA A 73 -2.87 -23.38 -7.06
CA ALA A 73 -2.55 -22.68 -8.31
C ALA A 73 -1.20 -23.12 -8.93
N GLY A 74 -0.30 -23.72 -8.15
CA GLY A 74 0.99 -24.20 -8.64
C GLY A 74 1.91 -23.11 -9.19
N VAL A 75 1.75 -21.88 -8.71
CA VAL A 75 2.56 -20.73 -9.12
C VAL A 75 3.82 -20.57 -8.26
N PRO A 76 4.87 -19.89 -8.75
CA PRO A 76 6.05 -19.58 -7.96
C PRO A 76 5.71 -18.73 -6.71
N ALA A 77 6.58 -18.80 -5.69
CA ALA A 77 6.47 -17.93 -4.52
C ALA A 77 6.37 -16.46 -4.92
N ALA A 78 5.60 -15.70 -4.15
CA ALA A 78 5.40 -14.28 -4.41
C ALA A 78 6.70 -13.49 -4.22
N GLU A 79 6.92 -12.49 -5.07
CA GLU A 79 8.04 -11.58 -5.01
C GLU A 79 7.58 -10.19 -4.58
N PRO A 80 8.26 -9.54 -3.62
CA PRO A 80 7.88 -8.21 -3.17
C PRO A 80 8.12 -7.16 -4.28
N ALA A 81 7.25 -6.18 -4.35
CA ALA A 81 7.51 -4.95 -5.09
C ALA A 81 8.38 -4.01 -4.23
N ALA A 82 9.24 -3.25 -4.89
CA ALA A 82 10.03 -2.24 -4.20
C ALA A 82 9.11 -1.12 -3.64
N PRO A 83 9.38 -0.61 -2.44
CA PRO A 83 8.74 0.62 -1.96
C PRO A 83 9.03 1.81 -2.90
N ALA A 84 8.29 2.91 -2.70
CA ALA A 84 8.53 4.14 -3.45
C ALA A 84 9.99 4.61 -3.30
N ASP A 85 10.59 5.00 -4.40
CA ASP A 85 11.96 5.52 -4.42
C ASP A 85 12.06 6.92 -3.80
N TYR A 86 13.31 7.38 -3.61
CA TYR A 86 13.57 8.70 -3.03
C TYR A 86 12.91 9.83 -3.83
N GLY A 87 12.93 9.76 -5.15
CA GLY A 87 12.33 10.76 -6.03
C GLY A 87 10.81 10.83 -5.90
N GLU A 88 10.15 9.70 -5.77
CA GLU A 88 8.70 9.64 -5.53
C GLU A 88 8.34 10.21 -4.16
N VAL A 89 9.09 9.84 -3.11
CA VAL A 89 8.88 10.39 -1.77
C VAL A 89 9.11 11.89 -1.76
N ALA A 90 10.17 12.38 -2.41
CA ALA A 90 10.44 13.81 -2.53
C ALA A 90 9.30 14.56 -3.24
N ARG A 91 8.77 14.02 -4.34
CA ARG A 91 7.61 14.61 -5.02
C ARG A 91 6.38 14.66 -4.12
N MET A 92 6.10 13.57 -3.39
CA MET A 92 4.97 13.51 -2.45
C MET A 92 5.13 14.55 -1.34
N VAL A 93 6.31 14.64 -0.71
CA VAL A 93 6.57 15.59 0.38
C VAL A 93 6.42 17.04 -0.12
N ASN A 94 7.03 17.38 -1.25
CA ASN A 94 6.94 18.74 -1.81
C ASN A 94 5.51 19.12 -2.17
N ALA A 95 4.78 18.25 -2.88
CA ALA A 95 3.40 18.51 -3.27
C ALA A 95 2.50 18.67 -2.04
N THR A 96 2.61 17.77 -1.06
CA THR A 96 1.77 17.79 0.14
C THR A 96 2.09 18.98 1.04
N LYS A 97 3.38 19.30 1.23
CA LYS A 97 3.83 20.45 2.01
C LYS A 97 3.28 21.76 1.45
N ASN A 98 3.29 21.91 0.12
CA ASN A 98 2.82 23.13 -0.53
C ASN A 98 1.29 23.29 -0.49
N GLN A 99 0.54 22.20 -0.42
CA GLN A 99 -0.91 22.21 -0.35
C GLN A 99 -1.41 22.26 1.10
N ASN A 100 -1.07 21.26 1.90
CA ASN A 100 -1.43 21.14 3.30
C ASN A 100 -0.42 20.24 4.05
N PRO A 101 0.54 20.81 4.78
CA PRO A 101 1.56 20.05 5.52
C PRO A 101 0.98 19.03 6.51
N ALA A 102 -0.22 19.28 7.05
CA ALA A 102 -0.88 18.37 7.99
C ALA A 102 -1.21 16.99 7.35
N ASN A 103 -1.21 16.91 6.01
CA ASN A 103 -1.46 15.67 5.28
C ASN A 103 -0.18 14.82 5.03
N LEU A 104 1.00 15.28 5.41
CA LEU A 104 2.25 14.51 5.25
C LEU A 104 2.17 13.10 5.86
N PRO A 105 1.64 12.89 7.09
CA PRO A 105 1.43 11.55 7.63
C PRO A 105 0.58 10.64 6.74
N ASN A 106 -0.48 11.16 6.14
CA ASN A 106 -1.34 10.42 5.21
C ASN A 106 -0.61 10.08 3.91
N GLY A 107 0.23 10.99 3.41
CA GLY A 107 1.07 10.75 2.24
C GLY A 107 2.04 9.58 2.46
N VAL A 108 2.70 9.55 3.60
CA VAL A 108 3.59 8.44 4.00
C VAL A 108 2.81 7.13 4.10
N SER A 109 1.69 7.10 4.83
CA SER A 109 0.85 5.91 4.97
C SER A 109 0.38 5.37 3.62
N ARG A 110 0.01 6.25 2.69
CA ARG A 110 -0.40 5.88 1.33
C ARG A 110 0.73 5.19 0.55
N LEU A 111 1.96 5.71 0.62
CA LEU A 111 3.10 5.10 -0.07
C LEU A 111 3.47 3.74 0.53
N VAL A 112 3.36 3.58 1.84
CA VAL A 112 3.54 2.30 2.53
C VAL A 112 2.50 1.28 2.07
N LYS A 113 1.23 1.66 2.06
CA LYS A 113 0.12 0.80 1.62
C LYS A 113 0.27 0.38 0.16
N ARG A 114 0.72 1.31 -0.70
CA ARG A 114 0.94 1.04 -2.13
C ARG A 114 1.95 -0.08 -2.38
N ALA A 115 3.01 -0.18 -1.58
CA ALA A 115 4.00 -1.25 -1.73
C ALA A 115 3.37 -2.66 -1.62
N GLY A 116 2.42 -2.85 -0.71
CA GLY A 116 1.66 -4.11 -0.61
C GLY A 116 0.74 -4.34 -1.81
N ALA A 117 0.02 -3.30 -2.25
CA ALA A 117 -0.85 -3.39 -3.42
C ALA A 117 -0.06 -3.69 -4.71
N ASP A 118 1.05 -3.01 -4.92
CA ASP A 118 1.94 -3.24 -6.07
C ASP A 118 2.53 -4.66 -6.05
N THR A 119 2.84 -5.19 -4.87
CA THR A 119 3.28 -6.58 -4.69
C THR A 119 2.20 -7.56 -5.16
N THR A 120 0.97 -7.38 -4.70
CA THR A 120 -0.16 -8.22 -5.11
C THR A 120 -0.38 -8.16 -6.62
N LEU A 121 -0.40 -6.96 -7.20
CA LEU A 121 -0.59 -6.77 -8.64
C LEU A 121 0.55 -7.36 -9.46
N LYS A 122 1.81 -7.15 -9.06
CA LYS A 122 2.99 -7.71 -9.73
C LYS A 122 2.88 -9.23 -9.87
N ASN A 123 2.58 -9.91 -8.79
CA ASN A 123 2.46 -11.37 -8.77
C ASN A 123 1.21 -11.84 -9.55
N ALA A 124 0.08 -11.16 -9.40
CA ALA A 124 -1.13 -11.48 -10.15
C ALA A 124 -0.93 -11.33 -11.68
N VAL A 125 -0.18 -10.31 -12.12
CA VAL A 125 0.17 -10.13 -13.54
C VAL A 125 1.08 -11.27 -14.00
N ARG A 126 2.12 -11.61 -13.24
CA ARG A 126 3.03 -12.71 -13.56
C ARG A 126 2.29 -14.04 -13.77
N ASP A 127 1.33 -14.32 -12.89
CA ASP A 127 0.64 -15.60 -12.82
C ASP A 127 -0.67 -15.62 -13.63
N GLY A 128 -1.04 -14.51 -14.27
CA GLY A 128 -2.29 -14.39 -15.05
C GLY A 128 -3.54 -14.50 -14.18
N ALA A 129 -3.45 -14.13 -12.90
CA ALA A 129 -4.54 -14.20 -11.96
C ALA A 129 -5.56 -13.07 -12.16
N GLU A 130 -6.76 -13.26 -11.66
CA GLU A 130 -7.76 -12.19 -11.50
C GLU A 130 -7.58 -11.52 -10.14
N TRP A 131 -7.92 -10.24 -10.07
CA TRP A 131 -7.88 -9.45 -8.85
C TRP A 131 -9.12 -8.58 -8.73
N ALA A 132 -9.44 -8.18 -7.50
CA ALA A 132 -10.52 -7.25 -7.23
C ALA A 132 -10.16 -6.35 -6.05
N TRP A 133 -10.75 -5.16 -6.02
CA TRP A 133 -10.75 -4.31 -4.85
C TRP A 133 -11.76 -4.86 -3.85
N VAL A 134 -11.32 -5.13 -2.62
CA VAL A 134 -12.19 -5.58 -1.54
C VAL A 134 -12.24 -4.47 -0.49
N PRO A 135 -13.34 -3.72 -0.41
CA PRO A 135 -13.48 -2.67 0.60
C PRO A 135 -13.56 -3.30 1.99
N HIS A 136 -12.90 -2.68 2.95
CA HIS A 136 -12.91 -3.11 4.35
C HIS A 136 -13.07 -1.90 5.27
N GLY A 137 -13.99 -2.01 6.25
CA GLY A 137 -14.26 -0.93 7.19
C GLY A 137 -14.94 0.29 6.55
N ASP A 138 -14.61 1.48 7.05
CA ASP A 138 -15.17 2.76 6.57
C ASP A 138 -14.51 3.17 5.25
N THR A 139 -15.00 2.61 4.17
CA THR A 139 -14.46 2.83 2.84
C THR A 139 -15.14 4.02 2.16
N CYS A 140 -14.37 4.92 1.57
CA CYS A 140 -14.91 6.08 0.87
C CYS A 140 -15.69 5.69 -0.40
N PRO A 141 -16.63 6.55 -0.89
CA PRO A 141 -17.45 6.26 -2.07
C PRO A 141 -16.63 5.93 -3.33
N PHE A 142 -15.46 6.55 -3.48
CA PHE A 142 -14.54 6.26 -4.61
C PHE A 142 -14.01 4.82 -4.56
N CYS A 143 -13.54 4.36 -3.40
CA CYS A 143 -13.05 2.99 -3.23
C CYS A 143 -14.18 1.97 -3.37
N ILE A 144 -15.40 2.29 -2.94
CA ILE A 144 -16.59 1.47 -3.17
C ILE A 144 -16.88 1.35 -4.67
N THR A 145 -16.76 2.45 -5.42
CA THR A 145 -16.92 2.44 -6.88
C THR A 145 -15.86 1.58 -7.55
N LEU A 146 -14.60 1.65 -7.13
CA LEU A 146 -13.55 0.76 -7.65
C LEU A 146 -13.86 -0.71 -7.36
N ALA A 147 -14.33 -1.02 -6.16
CA ALA A 147 -14.70 -2.38 -5.76
C ALA A 147 -15.89 -2.93 -6.57
N SER A 148 -16.80 -2.07 -7.02
CA SER A 148 -17.96 -2.47 -7.84
C SER A 148 -17.58 -3.00 -9.23
N ASN A 149 -16.35 -2.77 -9.70
CA ASN A 149 -15.85 -3.33 -10.95
C ASN A 149 -15.65 -4.86 -10.90
N GLY A 150 -15.70 -5.46 -9.71
CA GLY A 150 -15.56 -6.89 -9.51
C GLY A 150 -14.19 -7.45 -9.90
N TRP A 151 -14.14 -8.73 -10.23
CA TRP A 151 -12.91 -9.42 -10.63
C TRP A 151 -12.45 -8.99 -12.02
N GLN A 152 -11.18 -8.67 -12.13
CA GLN A 152 -10.54 -8.22 -13.37
C GLN A 152 -9.24 -8.98 -13.59
N LYS A 153 -8.94 -9.29 -14.87
CA LYS A 153 -7.65 -9.87 -15.22
C LYS A 153 -6.53 -8.87 -14.92
N ALA A 154 -5.56 -9.31 -14.14
CA ALA A 154 -4.33 -8.56 -13.94
C ALA A 154 -3.55 -8.46 -15.27
N GLY A 155 -3.15 -7.26 -15.65
CA GLY A 155 -2.42 -7.02 -16.88
C GLY A 155 -1.65 -5.69 -16.83
N SER A 156 -0.75 -5.49 -17.79
CA SER A 156 0.09 -4.28 -17.85
C SER A 156 -0.70 -2.98 -17.96
N LYS A 157 -1.93 -3.02 -18.50
CA LYS A 157 -2.83 -1.86 -18.56
C LYS A 157 -3.33 -1.45 -17.18
N VAL A 158 -3.54 -2.41 -16.28
CA VAL A 158 -3.96 -2.15 -14.90
C VAL A 158 -2.86 -1.45 -14.13
N LEU A 159 -1.62 -1.91 -14.27
CA LEU A 159 -0.46 -1.27 -13.64
C LEU A 159 -0.20 0.14 -14.20
N LYS A 160 -0.42 0.34 -15.51
CA LYS A 160 -0.25 1.65 -16.17
C LYS A 160 -1.46 2.57 -16.01
N GLY A 161 -2.63 2.03 -15.68
CA GLY A 161 -3.88 2.77 -15.58
C GLY A 161 -4.07 3.53 -14.27
N GLY A 162 -3.08 3.57 -13.39
CA GLY A 162 -3.11 4.35 -12.15
C GLY A 162 -4.07 3.84 -11.07
N HIS A 163 -4.59 2.61 -11.18
CA HIS A 163 -5.50 2.08 -10.15
C HIS A 163 -4.80 1.94 -8.79
N ALA A 164 -3.50 1.63 -8.78
CA ALA A 164 -2.70 1.61 -7.55
C ALA A 164 -2.35 3.03 -7.04
N GLU A 165 -2.38 4.04 -7.90
CA GLU A 165 -2.09 5.43 -7.53
C GLU A 165 -3.24 6.10 -6.75
N HIS A 166 -4.43 5.54 -6.80
CA HIS A 166 -5.63 6.07 -6.14
C HIS A 166 -5.94 5.42 -4.79
N ILE A 167 -4.97 4.72 -4.20
CA ILE A 167 -5.14 4.19 -2.85
C ILE A 167 -5.15 5.33 -1.85
N HIS A 168 -6.24 5.45 -1.11
CA HIS A 168 -6.37 6.42 -0.03
C HIS A 168 -5.74 5.90 1.26
N ALA A 169 -5.10 6.79 2.02
CA ALA A 169 -4.43 6.43 3.27
C ALA A 169 -5.38 5.84 4.33
N ASN A 170 -6.63 6.26 4.32
CA ASN A 170 -7.63 5.92 5.32
C ASN A 170 -8.69 4.91 4.82
N CYS A 171 -8.53 4.36 3.62
CA CYS A 171 -9.40 3.31 3.09
C CYS A 171 -8.64 1.99 3.14
N ASP A 172 -9.12 1.06 3.93
CA ASP A 172 -8.59 -0.30 4.07
C ASP A 172 -9.33 -1.27 3.14
#